data_800d141458ce4e74a302d49779072ace
#
_entry.id   800d141458ce4e74a302d49779072ace
#
_cell.length_a   1.000
_cell.length_b   1.000
_cell.length_c   1.000
_cell.angle_alpha   90.00
_cell.angle_beta   90.00
_cell.angle_gamma   90.00
#
_symmetry.space_group_name_H-M   'P 1'
#
loop_
_entity.id
_entity.type
_entity.pdbx_description
1 polymer ?
#
loop_
_entity_poly.entity_id
_entity_poly.type
_entity_poly.pdbx_seq_one_letter_code
_entity_poly.pdbx_strand_id
1 'polypeptide(L)'
;MDFTIDIFLRQQWTDKRLDHGLNHTITLSSRWAMKKIWVPDSYFVNAKTGRMHRVTTPNMMLMLGPGGVIKYNARTTIKAACLIDLRKFPMDSQVCPLVLESYGYSAEHIRYKWEVSGTDGQSFVPSEFRLMPNYNLTNINLSLTMNKYVVGNFSGVCATFTFKRSYSYFLSHIYGTSSVIVAISWIGFVVPFEQTAARVALGITSLLTEVTILNMMNNSMPKVSYVKSSDKYLIGCFVFVFLTLIEYCVVLLLKAKQKQRSIKFRNTARKQQKNDEKCDHVEAKDWIRNGTLLNTKENNLNFSHGSLKKATSEYSSGYTLATFRDADVGALLPCNKSQMHCKTFVKQVEARILTDTFILSIDEYSFRLFPLTFAVYNACYWMDYI
;
A
#
# COMPACT_ATOMS: atom_id res chain seq x y z
N MET A 1 12.04 -20.74 -3.24
CA MET A 1 11.23 -21.19 -2.09
C MET A 1 11.09 -22.69 -2.09
N ASP A 2 10.45 -23.25 -1.09
CA ASP A 2 10.25 -24.69 -0.96
C ASP A 2 8.84 -24.98 -0.40
N PHE A 3 8.36 -26.15 -0.70
CA PHE A 3 7.13 -26.69 -0.10
C PHE A 3 7.45 -28.04 0.54
N THR A 4 6.75 -28.35 1.62
CA THR A 4 6.89 -29.61 2.34
C THR A 4 5.65 -30.45 2.09
N ILE A 5 5.88 -31.70 1.74
CA ILE A 5 4.82 -32.66 1.46
C ILE A 5 5.08 -33.99 2.15
N ASP A 6 4.05 -34.54 2.77
CA ASP A 6 4.01 -35.89 3.29
C ASP A 6 3.36 -36.81 2.25
N ILE A 7 4.05 -37.82 1.82
CA ILE A 7 3.57 -38.77 0.81
C ILE A 7 3.71 -40.21 1.26
N PHE A 8 2.80 -41.05 0.77
CA PHE A 8 2.99 -42.47 0.72
C PHE A 8 3.56 -42.83 -0.65
N LEU A 9 4.86 -43.03 -0.72
CA LEU A 9 5.54 -43.49 -1.93
C LEU A 9 5.20 -44.94 -2.16
N ARG A 10 4.38 -45.21 -3.18
CA ARG A 10 3.99 -46.56 -3.60
C ARG A 10 4.65 -46.86 -4.94
N GLN A 11 5.41 -47.98 -4.96
CA GLN A 11 6.08 -48.44 -6.15
C GLN A 11 5.73 -49.90 -6.38
N GLN A 12 5.57 -50.28 -7.64
CA GLN A 12 5.30 -51.67 -8.02
C GLN A 12 6.22 -52.08 -9.17
N TRP A 13 6.77 -53.28 -9.07
CA TRP A 13 7.58 -53.91 -10.12
C TRP A 13 7.44 -55.42 -10.06
N THR A 14 7.97 -56.15 -11.05
CA THR A 14 7.95 -57.59 -11.09
C THR A 14 9.35 -58.13 -11.10
N ASP A 15 9.64 -59.05 -10.17
CA ASP A 15 10.88 -59.84 -10.14
C ASP A 15 10.55 -61.34 -10.07
N LYS A 16 10.68 -62.00 -11.18
CA LYS A 16 10.36 -63.43 -11.30
C LYS A 16 11.17 -64.34 -10.37
N ARG A 17 12.30 -63.88 -9.87
CA ARG A 17 13.14 -64.62 -8.90
C ARG A 17 12.48 -64.77 -7.55
N LEU A 18 11.53 -63.89 -7.25
CA LEU A 18 10.79 -63.81 -5.99
C LEU A 18 9.36 -64.40 -6.11
N ASP A 19 9.10 -65.16 -7.17
CA ASP A 19 7.86 -65.88 -7.28
C ASP A 19 7.84 -67.04 -6.30
N HIS A 20 6.91 -66.99 -5.34
CA HIS A 20 6.79 -67.98 -4.27
C HIS A 20 5.78 -69.09 -4.59
N GLY A 21 5.12 -69.08 -5.76
CA GLY A 21 4.16 -70.10 -6.20
C GLY A 21 2.85 -70.18 -5.41
N LEU A 22 2.58 -69.24 -4.47
CA LEU A 22 1.35 -69.19 -3.69
C LEU A 22 0.35 -68.22 -4.30
N ASN A 23 -0.95 -68.50 -4.14
CA ASN A 23 -2.02 -67.61 -4.67
C ASN A 23 -2.40 -66.44 -3.75
N HIS A 24 -1.61 -66.15 -2.72
CA HIS A 24 -1.84 -65.06 -1.80
C HIS A 24 -0.61 -64.15 -1.68
N THR A 25 -0.83 -62.94 -1.23
CA THR A 25 0.25 -61.94 -1.04
C THR A 25 0.88 -62.11 0.33
N ILE A 26 2.22 -62.15 0.40
CA ILE A 26 2.99 -62.19 1.61
C ILE A 26 3.45 -60.76 1.97
N THR A 27 3.17 -60.31 3.18
CA THR A 27 3.58 -58.97 3.64
C THR A 27 4.87 -59.09 4.48
N LEU A 28 5.87 -58.34 4.08
CA LEU A 28 7.16 -58.26 4.76
C LEU A 28 7.32 -56.85 5.37
N SER A 29 7.31 -56.79 6.68
CA SER A 29 7.57 -55.54 7.43
C SER A 29 8.95 -55.50 8.07
N SER A 30 9.68 -56.60 7.99
CA SER A 30 10.99 -56.74 8.59
C SER A 30 12.08 -55.97 7.79
N ARG A 31 12.83 -55.14 8.49
CA ARG A 31 14.00 -54.42 7.92
C ARG A 31 15.05 -55.41 7.32
N TRP A 32 15.17 -56.59 7.87
CA TRP A 32 16.07 -57.62 7.39
C TRP A 32 15.66 -58.15 6.01
N ALA A 33 14.38 -58.42 5.81
CA ALA A 33 13.83 -58.87 4.53
C ALA A 33 13.98 -57.82 3.44
N MET A 34 13.71 -56.57 3.79
CA MET A 34 13.83 -55.43 2.86
C MET A 34 15.27 -55.20 2.39
N LYS A 35 16.28 -55.50 3.19
CA LYS A 35 17.68 -55.37 2.80
C LYS A 35 18.14 -56.44 1.79
N LYS A 36 17.40 -57.54 1.67
CA LYS A 36 17.74 -58.65 0.75
C LYS A 36 17.04 -58.57 -0.60
N ILE A 37 16.02 -57.72 -0.69
CA ILE A 37 15.25 -57.52 -1.92
C ILE A 37 15.75 -56.29 -2.60
N TRP A 38 15.93 -56.37 -3.91
CA TRP A 38 16.24 -55.19 -4.72
C TRP A 38 15.03 -54.23 -4.72
N VAL A 39 15.28 -52.94 -4.50
CA VAL A 39 14.32 -51.85 -4.55
C VAL A 39 14.83 -50.79 -5.52
N PRO A 40 13.99 -50.18 -6.37
CA PRO A 40 14.44 -49.12 -7.24
C PRO A 40 15.11 -48.00 -6.45
N ASP A 41 16.22 -47.49 -6.96
CA ASP A 41 17.02 -46.42 -6.35
C ASP A 41 16.45 -45.02 -6.58
N SER A 42 15.12 -44.90 -6.47
CA SER A 42 14.38 -43.70 -6.75
C SER A 42 14.74 -42.53 -5.83
N TYR A 43 14.93 -41.37 -6.39
CA TYR A 43 15.19 -40.15 -5.64
C TYR A 43 14.35 -38.99 -6.18
N PHE A 44 14.13 -37.96 -5.35
CA PHE A 44 13.41 -36.75 -5.77
C PHE A 44 14.41 -35.68 -6.22
N VAL A 45 14.40 -35.37 -7.50
CA VAL A 45 15.38 -34.49 -8.16
C VAL A 45 15.43 -33.11 -7.54
N ASN A 46 14.27 -32.53 -7.20
CA ASN A 46 14.16 -31.20 -6.65
C ASN A 46 14.00 -31.18 -5.11
N ALA A 47 14.28 -32.31 -4.43
CA ALA A 47 14.26 -32.34 -2.98
C ALA A 47 15.48 -31.62 -2.40
N LYS A 48 15.26 -30.73 -1.43
CA LYS A 48 16.32 -30.14 -0.60
C LYS A 48 16.66 -31.03 0.59
N THR A 49 15.64 -31.61 1.20
CA THR A 49 15.74 -32.56 2.31
C THR A 49 14.59 -33.55 2.22
N GLY A 50 14.84 -34.77 2.70
CA GLY A 50 13.83 -35.80 2.80
C GLY A 50 14.03 -36.64 4.05
N ARG A 51 12.92 -37.08 4.65
CA ARG A 51 12.96 -37.96 5.83
C ARG A 51 11.93 -39.06 5.72
N MET A 52 12.37 -40.29 5.87
CA MET A 52 11.47 -41.44 6.07
C MET A 52 10.96 -41.48 7.51
N HIS A 53 9.68 -41.71 7.67
CA HIS A 53 9.06 -41.80 8.99
C HIS A 53 9.45 -43.08 9.70
N ARG A 54 9.80 -42.95 10.99
CA ARG A 54 10.24 -44.04 11.86
C ARG A 54 9.61 -43.98 13.25
N VAL A 55 8.38 -43.50 13.33
CA VAL A 55 7.70 -43.41 14.62
C VAL A 55 7.20 -44.80 15.00
N THR A 56 7.62 -45.27 16.16
CA THR A 56 7.56 -46.64 16.69
C THR A 56 8.40 -47.63 15.90
N THR A 57 8.16 -47.81 14.62
CA THR A 57 8.92 -48.64 13.67
C THR A 57 9.05 -47.90 12.34
N PRO A 58 9.95 -48.29 11.43
CA PRO A 58 10.00 -47.72 10.10
C PRO A 58 8.66 -47.89 9.36
N ASN A 59 8.06 -46.75 8.93
CA ASN A 59 6.78 -46.77 8.22
C ASN A 59 7.00 -47.19 6.75
N MET A 60 7.38 -48.41 6.56
CA MET A 60 7.60 -49.04 5.25
C MET A 60 7.05 -50.46 5.25
N MET A 61 6.54 -50.91 4.12
CA MET A 61 5.96 -52.22 3.90
C MET A 61 6.32 -52.69 2.51
N LEU A 62 6.64 -53.95 2.40
CA LEU A 62 6.87 -54.63 1.14
C LEU A 62 5.95 -55.85 1.05
N MET A 63 5.26 -55.98 -0.05
CA MET A 63 4.36 -57.08 -0.34
C MET A 63 4.88 -57.84 -1.53
N LEU A 64 4.93 -59.18 -1.40
CA LEU A 64 5.21 -60.12 -2.47
C LEU A 64 3.93 -60.79 -2.91
N GLY A 65 3.50 -60.51 -4.13
CA GLY A 65 2.34 -61.12 -4.74
C GLY A 65 2.66 -62.31 -5.63
N PRO A 66 1.64 -63.03 -6.08
CA PRO A 66 1.80 -64.12 -7.06
C PRO A 66 2.53 -63.64 -8.32
N GLY A 67 3.30 -64.52 -8.96
CA GLY A 67 4.06 -64.21 -10.17
C GLY A 67 5.24 -63.26 -9.99
N GLY A 68 5.68 -63.06 -8.73
CA GLY A 68 6.81 -62.21 -8.39
C GLY A 68 6.50 -60.69 -8.43
N VAL A 69 5.24 -60.30 -8.30
CA VAL A 69 4.85 -58.91 -8.20
C VAL A 69 5.21 -58.34 -6.84
N ILE A 70 5.99 -57.29 -6.82
CA ILE A 70 6.46 -56.64 -5.59
C ILE A 70 5.80 -55.26 -5.49
N LYS A 71 5.16 -55.00 -4.32
CA LYS A 71 4.60 -53.68 -3.98
C LYS A 71 5.36 -53.13 -2.78
N TYR A 72 5.96 -51.97 -2.96
CA TYR A 72 6.67 -51.23 -1.92
C TYR A 72 5.88 -50.00 -1.53
N ASN A 73 5.71 -49.75 -0.25
CA ASN A 73 5.07 -48.59 0.29
C ASN A 73 5.91 -47.99 1.41
N ALA A 74 6.19 -46.68 1.34
CA ALA A 74 6.97 -45.99 2.36
C ALA A 74 6.38 -44.59 2.59
N ARG A 75 6.23 -44.22 3.86
CA ARG A 75 5.87 -42.85 4.23
C ARG A 75 7.08 -41.96 4.32
N THR A 76 7.10 -40.90 3.59
CA THR A 76 8.21 -39.93 3.54
C THR A 76 7.72 -38.49 3.52
N THR A 77 8.44 -37.64 4.26
CA THR A 77 8.28 -36.18 4.18
C THR A 77 9.41 -35.63 3.31
N ILE A 78 9.02 -34.82 2.32
CA ILE A 78 9.95 -34.23 1.36
C ILE A 78 9.78 -32.72 1.40
N LYS A 79 10.91 -32.03 1.52
CA LYS A 79 10.99 -30.57 1.32
C LYS A 79 11.58 -30.32 -0.06
N ALA A 80 10.73 -29.97 -1.02
CA ALA A 80 11.09 -29.79 -2.41
C ALA A 80 11.20 -28.31 -2.80
N ALA A 81 12.14 -28.00 -3.70
CA ALA A 81 12.28 -26.69 -4.27
C ALA A 81 11.11 -26.37 -5.21
N CYS A 82 10.57 -25.16 -5.11
CA CYS A 82 9.58 -24.65 -6.03
C CYS A 82 9.97 -23.23 -6.46
N LEU A 83 9.94 -22.98 -7.76
CA LEU A 83 10.12 -21.66 -8.33
C LEU A 83 8.81 -20.90 -8.23
N ILE A 84 8.74 -19.98 -7.28
CA ILE A 84 7.54 -19.20 -7.01
C ILE A 84 7.60 -17.88 -7.76
N ASP A 85 6.53 -17.53 -8.49
CA ASP A 85 6.33 -16.22 -9.11
C ASP A 85 5.35 -15.38 -8.28
N LEU A 86 5.84 -14.29 -7.70
CA LEU A 86 5.08 -13.37 -6.86
C LEU A 86 4.62 -12.09 -7.58
N ARG A 87 4.75 -12.00 -8.91
CA ARG A 87 4.34 -10.79 -9.63
C ARG A 87 2.89 -10.41 -9.39
N LYS A 88 1.99 -11.41 -9.35
CA LYS A 88 0.56 -11.24 -9.09
C LYS A 88 0.16 -11.38 -7.61
N PHE A 89 1.13 -11.40 -6.70
CA PHE A 89 0.84 -11.52 -5.28
C PHE A 89 -0.09 -10.39 -4.79
N PRO A 90 -1.16 -10.66 -3.98
CA PRO A 90 -1.53 -11.95 -3.35
C PRO A 90 -2.49 -12.83 -4.16
N MET A 91 -2.84 -12.49 -5.39
CA MET A 91 -3.76 -13.24 -6.25
C MET A 91 -3.02 -14.21 -7.18
N ASP A 92 -1.95 -14.82 -6.65
CA ASP A 92 -1.06 -15.70 -7.39
C ASP A 92 -1.49 -17.17 -7.30
N SER A 93 -1.18 -17.91 -8.36
CA SER A 93 -1.22 -19.36 -8.40
C SER A 93 0.18 -19.89 -8.63
N GLN A 94 0.61 -20.81 -7.77
CA GLN A 94 1.96 -21.37 -7.81
C GLN A 94 1.93 -22.79 -8.35
N VAL A 95 2.82 -23.10 -9.28
CA VAL A 95 2.94 -24.41 -9.91
C VAL A 95 4.23 -25.06 -9.43
N CYS A 96 4.11 -26.08 -8.58
CA CYS A 96 5.23 -26.74 -7.93
C CYS A 96 5.35 -28.19 -8.39
N PRO A 97 6.38 -28.55 -9.17
CA PRO A 97 6.63 -29.93 -9.56
C PRO A 97 7.29 -30.71 -8.43
N LEU A 98 7.01 -32.00 -8.38
CA LEU A 98 7.75 -33.01 -7.61
C LEU A 98 8.21 -34.09 -8.59
N VAL A 99 9.51 -34.15 -8.85
CA VAL A 99 10.09 -35.03 -9.86
C VAL A 99 10.81 -36.18 -9.19
N LEU A 100 10.43 -37.41 -9.56
CA LEU A 100 11.06 -38.68 -9.10
C LEU A 100 11.78 -39.33 -10.28
N GLU A 101 13.03 -39.69 -10.08
CA GLU A 101 13.86 -40.40 -11.07
C GLU A 101 14.66 -41.54 -10.39
N SER A 102 15.27 -42.42 -11.20
CA SER A 102 16.34 -43.32 -10.76
C SER A 102 17.66 -42.56 -10.72
N TYR A 103 18.48 -42.82 -9.72
CA TYR A 103 19.81 -42.19 -9.58
C TYR A 103 20.87 -42.89 -10.43
N GLY A 104 20.92 -44.20 -10.40
CA GLY A 104 21.99 -44.98 -11.03
C GLY A 104 21.59 -45.75 -12.29
N TYR A 105 20.27 -45.94 -12.54
CA TYR A 105 19.81 -46.73 -13.68
C TYR A 105 19.27 -45.85 -14.80
N SER A 106 19.84 -46.00 -16.00
CA SER A 106 19.34 -45.32 -17.21
C SER A 106 17.96 -45.83 -17.62
N ALA A 107 17.31 -45.12 -18.55
CA ALA A 107 16.01 -45.47 -19.10
C ALA A 107 15.99 -46.80 -19.89
N GLU A 108 17.16 -47.37 -20.17
CA GLU A 108 17.28 -48.70 -20.75
C GLU A 108 17.00 -49.80 -19.72
N HIS A 109 17.33 -49.53 -18.45
CA HIS A 109 17.19 -50.49 -17.36
C HIS A 109 15.90 -50.29 -16.58
N ILE A 110 15.54 -49.03 -16.25
CA ILE A 110 14.34 -48.69 -15.49
C ILE A 110 13.52 -47.62 -16.24
N ARG A 111 12.24 -47.92 -16.39
CA ARG A 111 11.26 -46.96 -16.90
C ARG A 111 10.11 -46.80 -15.92
N TYR A 112 9.91 -45.56 -15.43
CA TYR A 112 8.81 -45.26 -14.56
C TYR A 112 7.54 -44.98 -15.36
N LYS A 113 6.42 -45.44 -14.81
CA LYS A 113 5.06 -45.15 -15.30
C LYS A 113 4.16 -44.83 -14.14
N TRP A 114 3.18 -43.96 -14.34
CA TRP A 114 2.12 -43.78 -13.38
C TRP A 114 1.16 -44.99 -13.46
N GLU A 115 0.86 -45.59 -12.30
CA GLU A 115 -0.24 -46.54 -12.17
C GLU A 115 -1.50 -45.76 -11.83
N VAL A 116 -2.23 -45.29 -12.87
CA VAL A 116 -3.43 -44.48 -12.69
C VAL A 116 -4.63 -45.40 -12.64
N SER A 117 -5.19 -45.60 -11.45
CA SER A 117 -6.51 -46.23 -11.27
C SER A 117 -7.64 -45.19 -11.42
N GLY A 118 -7.61 -44.38 -12.48
CA GLY A 118 -8.58 -43.31 -12.72
C GLY A 118 -7.97 -42.14 -13.48
N THR A 119 -8.76 -41.50 -14.31
CA THR A 119 -8.35 -40.46 -15.24
C THR A 119 -7.95 -39.14 -14.61
N ASP A 120 -8.17 -38.96 -13.29
CA ASP A 120 -7.87 -37.72 -12.59
C ASP A 120 -6.84 -37.92 -11.49
N GLY A 121 -5.69 -37.28 -11.60
CA GLY A 121 -4.68 -37.20 -10.54
C GLY A 121 -5.22 -36.67 -9.21
N GLN A 122 -6.45 -36.25 -9.18
CA GLN A 122 -7.17 -35.78 -8.00
C GLN A 122 -7.47 -36.85 -6.97
N SER A 123 -7.55 -38.12 -7.35
CA SER A 123 -7.82 -39.25 -6.43
C SER A 123 -6.66 -39.57 -5.46
N PHE A 124 -5.47 -39.01 -5.69
CA PHE A 124 -4.30 -39.23 -4.82
C PHE A 124 -4.29 -38.41 -3.53
N VAL A 125 -5.05 -37.31 -3.48
CA VAL A 125 -5.10 -36.43 -2.31
C VAL A 125 -6.56 -36.38 -1.79
N PRO A 126 -6.80 -36.84 -0.55
CA PRO A 126 -8.12 -36.68 0.07
C PRO A 126 -8.58 -35.24 0.06
N SER A 127 -9.88 -35.01 -0.13
CA SER A 127 -10.48 -33.67 -0.21
C SER A 127 -10.15 -32.78 1.00
N GLU A 128 -10.02 -33.39 2.17
CA GLU A 128 -9.67 -32.71 3.43
C GLU A 128 -8.30 -32.03 3.41
N PHE A 129 -7.34 -32.60 2.70
CA PHE A 129 -5.95 -32.05 2.60
C PHE A 129 -5.78 -31.05 1.46
N ARG A 130 -6.80 -30.78 0.65
CA ARG A 130 -6.74 -29.79 -0.43
C ARG A 130 -6.90 -28.36 0.05
N LEU A 131 -7.59 -28.16 1.18
CA LEU A 131 -7.80 -26.87 1.81
C LEU A 131 -6.75 -26.63 2.88
N MET A 132 -5.79 -25.76 2.57
CA MET A 132 -4.78 -25.31 3.51
C MET A 132 -5.12 -23.89 3.97
N PRO A 133 -4.65 -23.43 5.13
CA PRO A 133 -4.97 -22.08 5.64
C PRO A 133 -4.64 -20.96 4.66
N ASN A 134 -3.55 -21.07 3.92
CA ASN A 134 -3.05 -20.03 3.04
C ASN A 134 -3.17 -20.35 1.55
N TYR A 135 -3.44 -21.61 1.19
CA TYR A 135 -3.49 -22.08 -0.19
C TYR A 135 -4.56 -23.15 -0.39
N ASN A 136 -5.13 -23.17 -1.56
CA ASN A 136 -6.02 -24.24 -2.02
C ASN A 136 -5.30 -25.03 -3.12
N LEU A 137 -5.19 -26.33 -2.97
CA LEU A 137 -4.69 -27.21 -4.03
C LEU A 137 -5.81 -27.38 -5.07
N THR A 138 -5.65 -26.73 -6.21
CA THR A 138 -6.67 -26.71 -7.27
C THR A 138 -6.51 -27.83 -8.28
N ASN A 139 -5.27 -28.18 -8.63
CA ASN A 139 -5.00 -29.17 -9.65
C ASN A 139 -3.74 -29.98 -9.34
N ILE A 140 -3.76 -31.25 -9.76
CA ILE A 140 -2.60 -32.16 -9.76
C ILE A 140 -2.49 -32.75 -11.15
N ASN A 141 -1.38 -32.45 -11.83
CA ASN A 141 -1.10 -32.99 -13.13
C ASN A 141 0.04 -34.01 -13.04
N LEU A 142 -0.19 -35.20 -13.55
CA LEU A 142 0.77 -36.28 -13.58
C LEU A 142 1.37 -36.41 -14.98
N SER A 143 2.69 -36.39 -15.09
CA SER A 143 3.39 -36.50 -16.34
C SER A 143 4.59 -37.43 -16.26
N LEU A 144 5.02 -37.94 -17.38
CA LEU A 144 6.28 -38.70 -17.52
C LEU A 144 7.38 -37.71 -17.91
N THR A 145 8.56 -37.92 -17.33
CA THR A 145 9.73 -37.11 -17.69
C THR A 145 10.82 -38.02 -18.24
N MET A 146 11.57 -37.51 -19.19
CA MET A 146 12.74 -38.14 -19.75
C MET A 146 13.85 -37.11 -19.76
N ASN A 147 14.72 -37.19 -18.76
CA ASN A 147 15.81 -36.23 -18.61
C ASN A 147 17.08 -36.76 -19.25
N LYS A 148 17.70 -35.91 -20.04
CA LYS A 148 18.91 -36.23 -20.78
C LYS A 148 20.12 -35.62 -20.04
N TYR A 149 20.98 -36.50 -19.52
CA TYR A 149 22.22 -36.11 -18.87
C TYR A 149 23.44 -36.56 -19.72
N VAL A 150 24.62 -36.11 -19.33
CA VAL A 150 25.87 -36.52 -20.01
C VAL A 150 26.08 -38.02 -19.95
N VAL A 151 25.64 -38.67 -18.87
CA VAL A 151 25.78 -40.12 -18.61
C VAL A 151 24.65 -40.97 -19.21
N GLY A 152 23.67 -40.37 -19.87
CA GLY A 152 22.56 -41.08 -20.51
C GLY A 152 21.19 -40.46 -20.28
N ASN A 153 20.16 -41.16 -20.77
CA ASN A 153 18.76 -40.75 -20.57
C ASN A 153 18.20 -41.45 -19.34
N PHE A 154 17.48 -40.67 -18.52
CA PHE A 154 16.86 -41.19 -17.29
C PHE A 154 15.34 -41.00 -17.37
N SER A 155 14.64 -42.07 -17.05
CA SER A 155 13.17 -42.02 -16.95
C SER A 155 12.76 -41.51 -15.60
N GLY A 156 11.74 -40.69 -15.57
CA GLY A 156 11.15 -40.16 -14.33
C GLY A 156 9.66 -39.95 -14.43
N VAL A 157 9.08 -39.62 -13.31
CA VAL A 157 7.67 -39.19 -13.18
C VAL A 157 7.61 -37.84 -12.48
N CYS A 158 6.70 -36.97 -12.91
CA CYS A 158 6.49 -35.67 -12.34
C CYS A 158 5.05 -35.53 -11.90
N ALA A 159 4.86 -35.15 -10.63
CA ALA A 159 3.58 -34.68 -10.11
C ALA A 159 3.64 -33.16 -9.95
N THR A 160 2.83 -32.45 -10.72
CA THR A 160 2.78 -30.99 -10.68
C THR A 160 1.57 -30.53 -9.89
N PHE A 161 1.80 -29.84 -8.78
CA PHE A 161 0.78 -29.32 -7.88
C PHE A 161 0.52 -27.85 -8.19
N THR A 162 -0.75 -27.47 -8.38
CA THR A 162 -1.16 -26.09 -8.56
C THR A 162 -1.84 -25.58 -7.30
N PHE A 163 -1.18 -24.63 -6.63
CA PHE A 163 -1.65 -24.00 -5.41
C PHE A 163 -2.17 -22.62 -5.70
N LYS A 164 -3.45 -22.36 -5.45
CA LYS A 164 -4.06 -21.02 -5.52
C LYS A 164 -4.08 -20.41 -4.12
N ARG A 165 -3.54 -19.18 -3.97
CA ARG A 165 -3.47 -18.51 -2.67
C ARG A 165 -4.84 -18.02 -2.21
N SER A 166 -5.13 -18.16 -0.91
CA SER A 166 -6.24 -17.49 -0.22
C SER A 166 -5.87 -16.05 0.08
N TYR A 167 -6.44 -15.11 -0.66
CA TYR A 167 -6.06 -13.69 -0.59
C TYR A 167 -6.89 -12.85 0.39
N SER A 168 -7.97 -13.37 0.95
CA SER A 168 -8.90 -12.64 1.83
C SER A 168 -8.23 -11.99 3.04
N TYR A 169 -7.27 -12.67 3.65
CA TYR A 169 -6.47 -12.12 4.74
C TYR A 169 -5.70 -10.86 4.30
N PHE A 170 -5.02 -10.93 3.16
CA PHE A 170 -4.24 -9.81 2.63
C PHE A 170 -5.14 -8.65 2.24
N LEU A 171 -6.31 -8.95 1.65
CA LEU A 171 -7.28 -7.95 1.23
C LEU A 171 -7.77 -7.12 2.43
N SER A 172 -8.11 -7.76 3.54
CA SER A 172 -8.61 -7.07 4.73
C SER A 172 -7.50 -6.35 5.51
N HIS A 173 -6.37 -7.03 5.75
CA HIS A 173 -5.35 -6.53 6.68
C HIS A 173 -4.31 -5.62 6.02
N ILE A 174 -4.11 -5.67 4.71
CA ILE A 174 -3.11 -4.86 4.03
C ILE A 174 -3.79 -3.82 3.16
N TYR A 175 -4.57 -4.25 2.17
CA TYR A 175 -5.24 -3.32 1.25
C TYR A 175 -6.28 -2.46 1.96
N GLY A 176 -7.09 -3.07 2.86
CA GLY A 176 -8.11 -2.37 3.63
C GLY A 176 -7.50 -1.34 4.59
N THR A 177 -6.50 -1.73 5.37
CA THR A 177 -5.83 -0.81 6.30
C THR A 177 -5.13 0.33 5.60
N SER A 178 -4.41 0.08 4.50
CA SER A 178 -3.75 1.11 3.70
C SER A 178 -4.76 2.09 3.10
N SER A 179 -5.89 1.60 2.56
CA SER A 179 -6.97 2.45 2.05
C SER A 179 -7.56 3.36 3.14
N VAL A 180 -7.75 2.84 4.35
CA VAL A 180 -8.25 3.62 5.49
C VAL A 180 -7.24 4.70 5.90
N ILE A 181 -5.94 4.42 5.89
CA ILE A 181 -4.90 5.42 6.20
C ILE A 181 -4.90 6.55 5.18
N VAL A 182 -5.04 6.24 3.88
CA VAL A 182 -5.20 7.24 2.83
C VAL A 182 -6.45 8.10 3.09
N ALA A 183 -7.58 7.49 3.47
CA ALA A 183 -8.80 8.23 3.80
C ALA A 183 -8.62 9.13 5.05
N ILE A 184 -7.92 8.67 6.07
CA ILE A 184 -7.59 9.47 7.25
C ILE A 184 -6.71 10.67 6.88
N SER A 185 -5.79 10.54 5.93
CA SER A 185 -4.95 11.66 5.50
C SER A 185 -5.77 12.83 4.92
N TRP A 186 -6.95 12.55 4.32
CA TRP A 186 -7.85 13.60 3.78
C TRP A 186 -8.52 14.42 4.86
N ILE A 187 -8.59 13.94 6.12
CA ILE A 187 -9.10 14.74 7.26
C ILE A 187 -8.26 16.01 7.41
N GLY A 188 -6.98 15.97 6.99
CA GLY A 188 -6.12 17.14 6.94
C GLY A 188 -6.71 18.33 6.20
N PHE A 189 -7.51 18.13 5.13
CA PHE A 189 -8.14 19.19 4.37
C PHE A 189 -9.29 19.88 5.14
N VAL A 190 -9.93 19.15 6.08
CA VAL A 190 -11.03 19.67 6.90
C VAL A 190 -10.52 20.48 8.09
N VAL A 191 -9.31 20.16 8.58
CA VAL A 191 -8.68 20.89 9.70
C VAL A 191 -8.34 22.31 9.26
N PRO A 192 -8.70 23.37 10.01
CA PRO A 192 -8.37 24.74 9.65
C PRO A 192 -6.87 24.93 9.38
N PHE A 193 -6.53 25.63 8.31
CA PHE A 193 -5.14 25.86 7.88
C PHE A 193 -4.28 26.58 8.94
N GLU A 194 -4.90 27.23 9.92
CA GLU A 194 -4.21 27.90 11.04
C GLU A 194 -3.61 26.89 12.03
N GLN A 195 -4.15 25.69 12.11
CA GLN A 195 -3.69 24.62 12.97
C GLN A 195 -2.56 23.79 12.31
N THR A 196 -1.46 24.46 12.01
CA THR A 196 -0.30 23.87 11.31
C THR A 196 0.20 22.60 11.97
N ALA A 197 0.32 22.58 13.31
CA ALA A 197 0.80 21.43 14.05
C ALA A 197 -0.08 20.18 13.86
N ALA A 198 -1.40 20.35 13.86
CA ALA A 198 -2.34 19.25 13.69
C ALA A 198 -2.28 18.64 12.28
N ARG A 199 -2.26 19.47 11.23
CA ARG A 199 -2.17 18.99 9.83
C ARG A 199 -0.85 18.26 9.56
N VAL A 200 0.26 18.83 10.01
CA VAL A 200 1.59 18.22 9.84
C VAL A 200 1.67 16.89 10.60
N ALA A 201 1.18 16.85 11.84
CA ALA A 201 1.17 15.64 12.64
C ALA A 201 0.35 14.52 11.96
N LEU A 202 -0.87 14.82 11.48
CA LEU A 202 -1.70 13.86 10.74
C LEU A 202 -0.99 13.34 9.49
N GLY A 203 -0.41 14.22 8.69
CA GLY A 203 0.25 13.83 7.46
C GLY A 203 1.49 12.95 7.72
N ILE A 204 2.35 13.34 8.68
CA ILE A 204 3.57 12.57 9.00
C ILE A 204 3.22 11.23 9.62
N THR A 205 2.24 11.16 10.53
CA THR A 205 1.83 9.90 11.16
C THR A 205 1.21 8.94 10.14
N SER A 206 0.36 9.43 9.23
CA SER A 206 -0.20 8.62 8.14
C SER A 206 0.89 8.10 7.22
N LEU A 207 1.86 8.94 6.85
CA LEU A 207 2.98 8.54 6.01
C LEU A 207 3.86 7.48 6.68
N LEU A 208 4.18 7.68 7.97
CA LEU A 208 4.97 6.72 8.74
C LEU A 208 4.27 5.37 8.86
N THR A 209 2.95 5.39 9.08
CA THR A 209 2.15 4.16 9.16
C THR A 209 2.15 3.41 7.82
N GLU A 210 2.04 4.11 6.70
CA GLU A 210 2.10 3.50 5.37
C GLU A 210 3.46 2.86 5.10
N VAL A 211 4.55 3.53 5.46
CA VAL A 211 5.91 2.97 5.37
C VAL A 211 6.07 1.74 6.26
N THR A 212 5.47 1.72 7.45
CA THR A 212 5.56 0.54 8.34
C THR A 212 4.81 -0.66 7.76
N ILE A 213 3.64 -0.46 7.13
CA ILE A 213 2.91 -1.52 6.44
C ILE A 213 3.75 -2.08 5.27
N LEU A 214 4.33 -1.21 4.47
CA LEU A 214 5.19 -1.60 3.35
C LEU A 214 6.40 -2.42 3.83
N ASN A 215 7.05 -2.01 4.91
CA ASN A 215 8.17 -2.72 5.51
C ASN A 215 7.74 -4.07 6.10
N MET A 216 6.59 -4.14 6.78
CA MET A 216 6.04 -5.38 7.31
C MET A 216 5.78 -6.40 6.21
N MET A 217 5.20 -5.95 5.08
CA MET A 217 5.00 -6.79 3.89
C MET A 217 6.31 -7.30 3.30
N ASN A 218 7.29 -6.44 3.16
CA ASN A 218 8.58 -6.80 2.59
C ASN A 218 9.37 -7.77 3.49
N ASN A 219 9.20 -7.68 4.81
CA ASN A 219 9.84 -8.59 5.75
C ASN A 219 9.16 -9.95 5.84
N SER A 220 7.85 -10.02 5.57
CA SER A 220 7.10 -11.29 5.58
C SER A 220 7.29 -12.13 4.31
N MET A 221 7.87 -11.54 3.26
CA MET A 221 8.04 -12.16 1.95
C MET A 221 9.53 -12.32 1.59
N PRO A 222 9.87 -13.31 0.74
CA PRO A 222 11.23 -13.40 0.23
C PRO A 222 11.56 -12.19 -0.62
N LYS A 223 12.81 -11.76 -0.53
CA LYS A 223 13.34 -10.67 -1.36
C LYS A 223 13.44 -11.15 -2.81
N VAL A 224 12.72 -10.47 -3.69
CA VAL A 224 12.70 -10.72 -5.14
C VAL A 224 13.16 -9.47 -5.89
N SER A 225 13.74 -9.64 -7.07
CA SER A 225 14.26 -8.54 -7.88
C SER A 225 13.22 -7.82 -8.73
N TYR A 226 11.95 -8.21 -8.63
CA TYR A 226 10.84 -7.62 -9.38
C TYR A 226 9.78 -7.04 -8.45
N VAL A 227 9.02 -6.07 -8.95
CA VAL A 227 7.94 -5.41 -8.20
C VAL A 227 6.69 -6.31 -8.17
N LYS A 228 6.19 -6.59 -6.98
CA LYS A 228 4.94 -7.34 -6.77
C LYS A 228 3.72 -6.42 -6.99
N SER A 229 2.55 -7.00 -7.25
CA SER A 229 1.28 -6.23 -7.29
C SER A 229 1.01 -5.48 -6.00
N SER A 230 1.19 -6.14 -4.86
CA SER A 230 1.01 -5.52 -3.55
C SER A 230 1.92 -4.30 -3.35
N ASP A 231 3.18 -4.36 -3.82
CA ASP A 231 4.10 -3.24 -3.68
C ASP A 231 3.64 -2.04 -4.52
N LYS A 232 3.13 -2.28 -5.75
CA LYS A 232 2.56 -1.23 -6.59
C LYS A 232 1.41 -0.51 -5.88
N TYR A 233 0.52 -1.28 -5.23
CA TYR A 233 -0.61 -0.72 -4.51
C TYR A 233 -0.17 0.13 -3.32
N LEU A 234 0.71 -0.40 -2.46
CA LEU A 234 1.21 0.28 -1.28
C LEU A 234 2.01 1.54 -1.62
N ILE A 235 2.85 1.48 -2.68
CA ILE A 235 3.56 2.66 -3.18
C ILE A 235 2.57 3.71 -3.70
N GLY A 236 1.51 3.30 -4.39
CA GLY A 236 0.44 4.21 -4.80
C GLY A 236 -0.22 4.91 -3.61
N CYS A 237 -0.63 4.16 -2.58
CA CYS A 237 -1.18 4.72 -1.34
C CYS A 237 -0.21 5.69 -0.66
N PHE A 238 1.07 5.32 -0.57
CA PHE A 238 2.12 6.20 -0.05
C PHE A 238 2.21 7.53 -0.83
N VAL A 239 2.16 7.47 -2.16
CA VAL A 239 2.18 8.67 -3.02
C VAL A 239 0.96 9.55 -2.74
N PHE A 240 -0.24 8.98 -2.58
CA PHE A 240 -1.44 9.75 -2.24
C PHE A 240 -1.28 10.48 -0.91
N VAL A 241 -0.82 9.81 0.14
CA VAL A 241 -0.55 10.44 1.45
C VAL A 241 0.54 11.51 1.34
N PHE A 242 1.59 11.27 0.56
CA PHE A 242 2.65 12.26 0.36
C PHE A 242 2.15 13.50 -0.37
N LEU A 243 1.28 13.35 -1.36
CA LEU A 243 0.69 14.47 -2.10
C LEU A 243 -0.19 15.36 -1.21
N THR A 244 -0.88 14.81 -0.20
CA THR A 244 -1.62 15.65 0.77
C THR A 244 -0.68 16.55 1.59
N LEU A 245 0.51 16.08 1.93
CA LEU A 245 1.52 16.91 2.59
C LEU A 245 2.09 17.99 1.67
N ILE A 246 2.32 17.66 0.40
CA ILE A 246 2.78 18.66 -0.60
C ILE A 246 1.74 19.76 -0.78
N GLU A 247 0.46 19.39 -0.91
CA GLU A 247 -0.64 20.36 -1.00
C GLU A 247 -0.60 21.34 0.19
N TYR A 248 -0.50 20.79 1.40
CA TYR A 248 -0.41 21.62 2.59
C TYR A 248 0.83 22.54 2.60
N CYS A 249 1.98 22.08 2.14
CA CYS A 249 3.18 22.91 1.97
C CYS A 249 2.91 24.08 1.00
N VAL A 250 2.18 23.85 -0.09
CA VAL A 250 1.81 24.90 -1.03
C VAL A 250 0.92 25.94 -0.36
N VAL A 251 -0.08 25.52 0.40
CA VAL A 251 -0.95 26.40 1.18
C VAL A 251 -0.15 27.26 2.15
N LEU A 252 0.81 26.67 2.89
CA LEU A 252 1.70 27.41 3.80
C LEU A 252 2.55 28.46 3.07
N LEU A 253 3.11 28.09 1.91
CA LEU A 253 3.92 29.02 1.11
C LEU A 253 3.10 30.19 0.58
N LEU A 254 1.86 29.95 0.14
CA LEU A 254 0.95 31.00 -0.29
C LEU A 254 0.64 31.98 0.85
N LYS A 255 0.35 31.48 2.04
CA LYS A 255 0.14 32.30 3.24
C LYS A 255 1.39 33.07 3.67
N ALA A 256 2.55 32.46 3.63
CA ALA A 256 3.80 33.15 3.96
C ALA A 256 4.03 34.33 3.01
N LYS A 257 3.81 34.14 1.70
CA LYS A 257 3.90 35.21 0.70
C LYS A 257 2.88 36.33 0.95
N GLN A 258 1.62 35.97 1.30
CA GLN A 258 0.58 36.92 1.64
C GLN A 258 0.98 37.77 2.85
N LYS A 259 1.46 37.13 3.93
CA LYS A 259 1.95 37.83 5.13
C LYS A 259 3.09 38.79 4.82
N GLN A 260 4.04 38.38 3.99
CA GLN A 260 5.15 39.26 3.57
C GLN A 260 4.66 40.47 2.78
N ARG A 261 3.68 40.28 1.85
CA ARG A 261 3.09 41.37 1.09
C ARG A 261 2.36 42.38 2.02
N SER A 262 1.59 41.89 2.98
CA SER A 262 0.87 42.74 3.95
C SER A 262 1.82 43.54 4.85
N ILE A 263 2.95 42.95 5.28
CA ILE A 263 3.98 43.62 6.06
C ILE A 263 4.68 44.72 5.22
N LYS A 264 5.06 44.43 3.98
CA LYS A 264 5.64 45.44 3.08
C LYS A 264 4.71 46.61 2.89
N PHE A 265 3.42 46.34 2.64
CA PHE A 265 2.41 47.37 2.46
C PHE A 265 2.23 48.25 3.72
N ARG A 266 2.16 47.61 4.92
CA ARG A 266 2.05 48.30 6.21
C ARG A 266 3.28 49.21 6.46
N ASN A 267 4.47 48.76 6.10
CA ASN A 267 5.69 49.55 6.24
C ASN A 267 5.74 50.72 5.27
N THR A 268 5.22 50.56 4.05
CA THR A 268 5.12 51.63 3.06
C THR A 268 4.09 52.69 3.51
N ALA A 269 2.91 52.26 4.01
CA ALA A 269 1.89 53.15 4.56
C ALA A 269 2.40 53.94 5.77
N ARG A 270 3.16 53.29 6.68
CA ARG A 270 3.77 54.01 7.83
C ARG A 270 4.84 55.01 7.41
N LYS A 271 5.63 54.71 6.35
CA LYS A 271 6.60 55.67 5.81
C LYS A 271 5.88 56.86 5.19
N GLN A 272 4.79 56.63 4.48
CA GLN A 272 3.99 57.70 3.86
C GLN A 272 3.37 58.60 4.90
N GLN A 273 2.76 58.04 5.97
CA GLN A 273 2.19 58.79 7.09
C GLN A 273 3.23 59.66 7.79
N LYS A 274 4.48 59.15 8.03
CA LYS A 274 5.57 59.93 8.62
C LYS A 274 6.04 61.05 7.72
N ASN A 275 5.97 60.88 6.39
CA ASN A 275 6.31 61.94 5.44
C ASN A 275 5.23 63.03 5.40
N ASP A 276 3.95 62.61 5.47
CA ASP A 276 2.82 63.52 5.53
C ASP A 276 2.83 64.37 6.82
N GLU A 277 3.08 63.76 8.00
CA GLU A 277 3.29 64.47 9.27
C GLU A 277 4.49 65.45 9.21
N LYS A 278 5.55 65.09 8.47
CA LYS A 278 6.71 65.96 8.30
C LYS A 278 6.39 67.16 7.39
N CYS A 279 5.56 66.95 6.36
CA CYS A 279 5.07 68.05 5.51
C CYS A 279 4.15 69.02 6.27
N ASP A 280 3.21 68.48 7.06
CA ASP A 280 2.33 69.31 7.89
C ASP A 280 3.10 70.17 8.93
N HIS A 281 4.20 69.60 9.48
CA HIS A 281 5.07 70.34 10.38
C HIS A 281 5.92 71.44 9.67
N VAL A 282 6.28 71.21 8.40
CA VAL A 282 7.01 72.21 7.60
C VAL A 282 6.06 73.35 7.20
N GLU A 283 4.85 73.03 6.69
CA GLU A 283 3.83 74.06 6.37
C GLU A 283 3.42 74.88 7.59
N ALA A 284 3.25 74.25 8.76
CA ALA A 284 2.96 74.96 10.01
C ALA A 284 4.08 75.93 10.42
N LYS A 285 5.36 75.56 10.23
CA LYS A 285 6.53 76.44 10.49
C LYS A 285 6.64 77.57 9.48
N ASP A 286 6.32 77.36 8.23
CA ASP A 286 6.34 78.39 7.18
C ASP A 286 5.16 79.39 7.37
N TRP A 287 3.98 78.89 7.84
CA TRP A 287 2.87 79.77 8.25
C TRP A 287 3.19 80.66 9.42
N ILE A 288 3.93 80.16 10.43
CA ILE A 288 4.39 80.96 11.59
C ILE A 288 5.46 81.97 11.17
N ARG A 289 6.27 81.64 10.13
CA ARG A 289 7.39 82.49 9.68
C ARG A 289 6.95 83.65 8.78
N ASN A 290 5.84 83.48 8.05
CA ASN A 290 5.29 84.53 7.13
C ASN A 290 4.10 85.30 7.73
N GLY A 291 4.15 85.54 9.04
CA GLY A 291 3.16 86.25 9.83
C GLY A 291 2.40 87.40 9.12
N THR A 292 1.24 87.11 8.63
CA THR A 292 0.26 88.17 8.31
C THR A 292 -0.95 87.90 9.21
N LEU A 293 -1.02 88.72 10.29
CA LEU A 293 -2.19 88.87 11.14
C LEU A 293 -3.36 89.35 10.30
N LEU A 294 -4.37 88.51 10.01
CA LEU A 294 -5.73 88.93 9.67
C LEU A 294 -6.63 88.44 10.81
N ASN A 295 -6.95 89.44 11.62
CA ASN A 295 -7.98 89.47 12.67
C ASN A 295 -9.36 89.17 12.05
N THR A 296 -9.96 88.06 12.38
CA THR A 296 -11.41 87.90 12.18
C THR A 296 -12.00 87.18 13.39
N LYS A 297 -12.98 87.86 13.92
CA LYS A 297 -13.82 87.65 15.09
C LYS A 297 -14.28 86.24 15.33
N GLU A 298 -14.30 85.90 16.64
CA GLU A 298 -15.02 84.81 17.28
C GLU A 298 -16.39 84.53 16.69
N ASN A 299 -16.68 83.26 16.41
CA ASN A 299 -18.01 82.70 16.61
C ASN A 299 -17.88 81.34 17.22
N ASN A 300 -18.32 81.25 18.46
CA ASN A 300 -18.44 80.05 19.30
C ASN A 300 -19.23 78.94 18.59
N LEU A 301 -18.67 77.78 18.46
CA LEU A 301 -19.41 76.53 18.36
C LEU A 301 -18.73 75.49 19.20
N ASN A 302 -19.28 75.25 20.38
CA ASN A 302 -18.99 74.17 21.30
C ASN A 302 -19.21 72.82 20.57
N PHE A 303 -18.20 72.05 20.38
CA PHE A 303 -18.35 70.64 20.02
C PHE A 303 -17.86 69.79 21.18
N SER A 304 -18.79 69.10 21.83
CA SER A 304 -18.62 68.23 22.99
C SER A 304 -17.74 67.01 22.64
N HIS A 305 -16.70 66.84 23.40
CA HIS A 305 -15.93 65.58 23.51
C HIS A 305 -16.84 64.51 24.12
N GLY A 306 -17.35 63.62 23.33
CA GLY A 306 -18.09 62.46 23.80
C GLY A 306 -18.18 61.35 22.74
N SER A 307 -17.63 60.21 23.05
CA SER A 307 -17.97 58.94 22.38
C SER A 307 -17.14 58.50 21.18
N LEU A 308 -15.89 58.15 21.43
CA LEU A 308 -15.18 57.19 20.56
C LEU A 308 -14.31 56.22 21.39
N LYS A 309 -14.91 55.66 22.45
CA LYS A 309 -14.31 54.56 23.24
C LYS A 309 -15.37 53.51 23.50
N LYS A 310 -15.92 52.85 22.45
CA LYS A 310 -16.69 51.61 22.61
C LYS A 310 -16.92 50.94 21.25
N ALA A 311 -15.88 50.37 20.67
CA ALA A 311 -16.04 49.44 19.56
C ALA A 311 -14.81 48.51 19.43
N THR A 312 -14.30 47.98 20.56
CA THR A 312 -13.25 46.94 20.52
C THR A 312 -13.47 45.90 21.62
N SER A 313 -14.68 45.37 21.75
CA SER A 313 -14.88 44.10 22.44
C SER A 313 -16.23 43.55 22.07
N GLU A 314 -16.29 42.77 21.00
CA GLU A 314 -17.27 41.72 20.75
C GLU A 314 -17.12 41.25 19.28
N TYR A 315 -16.15 40.36 19.05
CA TYR A 315 -16.15 39.57 17.84
C TYR A 315 -15.90 38.13 18.29
N SER A 316 -16.96 37.51 18.75
CA SER A 316 -17.07 36.09 18.92
C SER A 316 -18.37 35.66 18.26
N SER A 317 -18.20 34.74 17.28
CA SER A 317 -19.25 33.84 16.79
C SER A 317 -20.39 34.43 15.94
N GLY A 318 -20.45 34.00 14.68
CA GLY A 318 -21.66 34.06 13.87
C GLY A 318 -21.42 34.53 12.43
N TYR A 319 -21.23 33.62 11.49
CA TYR A 319 -21.26 33.94 10.06
C TYR A 319 -22.68 34.28 9.64
N THR A 320 -22.94 35.54 9.38
CA THR A 320 -24.08 35.99 8.55
C THR A 320 -23.56 36.86 7.45
N LEU A 321 -23.72 36.37 6.22
CA LEU A 321 -23.48 37.12 4.98
C LEU A 321 -24.45 38.30 4.92
N ALA A 322 -24.00 39.51 5.26
CA ALA A 322 -24.73 40.72 4.98
C ALA A 322 -24.30 41.24 3.61
N THR A 323 -25.15 41.08 2.63
CA THR A 323 -25.06 41.75 1.34
C THR A 323 -25.28 43.26 1.57
N PHE A 324 -24.20 44.04 1.52
CA PHE A 324 -24.29 45.47 1.41
C PHE A 324 -24.69 45.82 -0.03
N ARG A 325 -25.90 46.27 -0.22
CA ARG A 325 -26.36 46.98 -1.45
C ARG A 325 -25.71 48.34 -1.52
N ASP A 326 -25.18 48.65 -2.71
CA ASP A 326 -24.73 50.00 -3.10
C ASP A 326 -25.89 50.95 -3.05
N ALA A 327 -26.02 51.74 -1.98
CA ALA A 327 -26.68 53.03 -2.00
C ALA A 327 -26.29 53.82 -0.74
N ASP A 328 -25.85 55.07 -0.94
CA ASP A 328 -25.67 56.12 0.06
C ASP A 328 -24.34 56.17 0.86
N VAL A 329 -23.21 56.29 0.14
CA VAL A 329 -22.02 56.99 0.70
C VAL A 329 -21.52 58.03 -0.30
N GLY A 330 -22.39 58.88 -0.72
CA GLY A 330 -22.11 59.91 -1.73
C GLY A 330 -22.36 61.37 -1.29
N ALA A 331 -22.32 61.68 0.01
CA ALA A 331 -22.38 63.07 0.41
C ALA A 331 -21.78 63.31 1.79
N LEU A 332 -20.78 64.15 1.83
CA LEU A 332 -20.09 64.73 2.99
C LEU A 332 -18.72 64.09 3.33
N LEU A 333 -17.70 64.55 2.57
CA LEU A 333 -16.41 64.89 3.21
C LEU A 333 -15.51 65.65 2.21
N PRO A 334 -15.16 66.88 2.43
CA PRO A 334 -14.16 67.61 1.68
C PRO A 334 -12.79 67.38 2.33
N CYS A 335 -12.10 66.30 1.96
CA CYS A 335 -10.68 66.21 2.16
C CYS A 335 -10.07 65.13 1.26
N ASN A 336 -9.37 65.57 0.24
CA ASN A 336 -8.79 64.72 -0.81
C ASN A 336 -7.75 63.73 -0.28
N LYS A 337 -7.18 63.93 0.93
CA LYS A 337 -6.20 63.03 1.58
C LYS A 337 -6.87 61.82 2.28
N SER A 338 -8.06 62.00 2.89
CA SER A 338 -8.82 60.97 3.57
C SER A 338 -9.37 59.90 2.63
N GLN A 339 -9.85 60.30 1.45
CA GLN A 339 -10.38 59.39 0.43
C GLN A 339 -9.31 58.46 -0.15
N MET A 340 -8.05 58.91 -0.27
CA MET A 340 -6.96 58.11 -0.79
C MET A 340 -6.54 57.02 0.21
N HIS A 341 -6.58 57.32 1.50
CA HIS A 341 -6.27 56.35 2.57
C HIS A 341 -7.37 55.29 2.70
N CYS A 342 -8.65 55.68 2.60
CA CYS A 342 -9.78 54.78 2.62
C CYS A 342 -9.79 53.83 1.40
N LYS A 343 -9.55 54.31 0.19
CA LYS A 343 -9.47 53.49 -1.03
C LYS A 343 -8.32 52.49 -0.98
N THR A 344 -7.20 52.85 -0.37
CA THR A 344 -6.04 51.97 -0.23
C THR A 344 -6.31 50.88 0.81
N PHE A 345 -6.98 51.22 1.90
CA PHE A 345 -7.39 50.26 2.94
C PHE A 345 -8.41 49.27 2.42
N VAL A 346 -9.44 49.72 1.69
CA VAL A 346 -10.46 48.87 1.07
C VAL A 346 -9.83 47.91 0.08
N LYS A 347 -8.96 48.36 -0.84
CA LYS A 347 -8.21 47.44 -1.75
C LYS A 347 -7.38 46.42 -1.01
N GLN A 348 -6.83 46.74 0.15
CA GLN A 348 -6.03 45.81 0.96
C GLN A 348 -6.90 44.74 1.62
N VAL A 349 -8.09 45.13 2.12
CA VAL A 349 -9.07 44.20 2.70
C VAL A 349 -9.63 43.28 1.62
N GLU A 350 -9.98 43.79 0.46
CA GLU A 350 -10.43 43.00 -0.70
C GLU A 350 -9.36 42.01 -1.16
N ALA A 351 -8.08 42.43 -1.29
CA ALA A 351 -6.98 41.54 -1.67
C ALA A 351 -6.70 40.47 -0.62
N ARG A 352 -6.97 40.73 0.65
CA ARG A 352 -6.83 39.76 1.74
C ARG A 352 -7.97 38.75 1.74
N ILE A 353 -9.20 39.20 1.58
CA ILE A 353 -10.38 38.33 1.48
C ILE A 353 -10.26 37.45 0.24
N LEU A 354 -9.83 37.96 -0.91
CA LEU A 354 -9.68 37.23 -2.15
C LEU A 354 -8.65 36.12 -2.02
N THR A 355 -7.53 36.32 -1.30
CA THR A 355 -6.50 35.30 -1.09
C THR A 355 -6.89 34.28 -0.04
N ASP A 356 -7.62 34.64 1.01
CA ASP A 356 -8.12 33.69 2.00
C ASP A 356 -9.23 32.80 1.40
N THR A 357 -10.12 33.33 0.59
CA THR A 357 -11.12 32.56 -0.17
C THR A 357 -10.45 31.63 -1.18
N PHE A 358 -9.39 32.05 -1.86
CA PHE A 358 -8.63 31.21 -2.78
C PHE A 358 -7.96 30.02 -2.07
N ILE A 359 -7.38 30.24 -0.89
CA ILE A 359 -6.76 29.17 -0.09
C ILE A 359 -7.82 28.16 0.38
N LEU A 360 -8.97 28.64 0.87
CA LEU A 360 -10.09 27.78 1.25
C LEU A 360 -10.62 26.97 0.05
N SER A 361 -10.63 27.58 -1.14
CA SER A 361 -11.02 26.87 -2.36
C SER A 361 -10.03 25.75 -2.71
N ILE A 362 -8.73 25.92 -2.48
CA ILE A 362 -7.73 24.85 -2.70
C ILE A 362 -8.05 23.65 -1.80
N ASP A 363 -8.24 23.85 -0.48
CA ASP A 363 -8.59 22.79 0.46
C ASP A 363 -9.89 22.07 0.03
N GLU A 364 -10.93 22.83 -0.40
CA GLU A 364 -12.21 22.28 -0.83
C GLU A 364 -12.09 21.46 -2.12
N TYR A 365 -11.38 21.97 -3.12
CA TYR A 365 -11.11 21.22 -4.35
C TYR A 365 -10.27 19.98 -4.09
N SER A 366 -9.25 20.06 -3.24
CA SER A 366 -8.40 18.93 -2.86
C SER A 366 -9.24 17.87 -2.15
N PHE A 367 -10.10 18.26 -1.22
CA PHE A 367 -10.99 17.32 -0.51
C PHE A 367 -11.93 16.53 -1.44
N ARG A 368 -12.31 17.09 -2.58
CA ARG A 368 -13.14 16.41 -3.59
C ARG A 368 -12.28 15.61 -4.59
N LEU A 369 -11.15 16.16 -5.01
CA LEU A 369 -10.30 15.61 -6.06
C LEU A 369 -9.55 14.37 -5.60
N PHE A 370 -8.98 14.38 -4.38
CA PHE A 370 -8.18 13.26 -3.86
C PHE A 370 -8.99 11.97 -3.72
N PRO A 371 -10.19 11.94 -3.11
CA PRO A 371 -11.00 10.73 -3.07
C PRO A 371 -11.39 10.22 -4.45
N LEU A 372 -11.72 11.12 -5.38
CA LEU A 372 -12.11 10.75 -6.74
C LEU A 372 -10.93 10.12 -7.51
N THR A 373 -9.76 10.73 -7.45
CA THR A 373 -8.55 10.20 -8.10
C THR A 373 -8.10 8.89 -7.46
N PHE A 374 -8.24 8.73 -6.15
CA PHE A 374 -7.96 7.48 -5.46
C PHE A 374 -8.97 6.38 -5.83
N ALA A 375 -10.25 6.71 -5.99
CA ALA A 375 -11.25 5.76 -6.49
C ALA A 375 -10.93 5.27 -7.91
N VAL A 376 -10.52 6.19 -8.80
CA VAL A 376 -10.06 5.83 -10.15
C VAL A 376 -8.81 4.95 -10.09
N TYR A 377 -7.83 5.30 -9.24
CA TYR A 377 -6.64 4.48 -9.03
C TYR A 377 -6.99 3.06 -8.58
N ASN A 378 -7.89 2.91 -7.59
CA ASN A 378 -8.37 1.60 -7.15
C ASN A 378 -9.07 0.85 -8.29
N ALA A 379 -9.96 1.49 -9.03
CA ALA A 379 -10.65 0.88 -10.16
C ALA A 379 -9.65 0.36 -11.21
N CYS A 380 -8.69 1.17 -11.62
CA CYS A 380 -7.65 0.77 -12.57
C CYS A 380 -6.81 -0.40 -12.03
N TYR A 381 -6.38 -0.30 -10.76
CA TYR A 381 -5.58 -1.35 -10.13
C TYR A 381 -6.33 -2.70 -10.12
N TRP A 382 -7.59 -2.71 -9.67
CA TRP A 382 -8.35 -3.95 -9.58
C TRP A 382 -8.75 -4.53 -10.94
N MET A 383 -8.95 -3.69 -11.97
CA MET A 383 -9.20 -4.18 -13.34
C MET A 383 -8.01 -4.96 -13.94
N ASP A 384 -6.77 -4.65 -13.52
CA ASP A 384 -5.59 -5.37 -13.97
C ASP A 384 -5.42 -6.76 -13.31
N TYR A 385 -6.10 -7.01 -12.18
CA TYR A 385 -5.86 -8.20 -11.35
C TYR A 385 -7.09 -9.09 -11.10
N ILE A 386 -8.29 -8.64 -11.42
CA ILE A 386 -9.53 -9.43 -11.43
C ILE A 386 -9.80 -9.91 -12.84
#